data_be36c00e855e6608d216006f3bee5a7b
#
_entry.id   be36c00e855e6608d216006f3bee5a7b
#
_cell.length_a   1.000
_cell.length_b   1.000
_cell.length_c   1.000
_cell.angle_alpha   90.00
_cell.angle_beta   90.00
_cell.angle_gamma   90.00
#
_symmetry.space_group_name_H-M   'P 1'
#
loop_
_entity.id
_entity.type
_entity.pdbx_description
1 polymer ?
#
loop_
_entity_poly.entity_id
_entity_poly.type
_entity_poly.pdbx_seq_one_letter_code
_entity_poly.pdbx_strand_id
1 'polypeptide(L)'
;GDAALAEAFSDDFFSVIPTKSRLMPHAYEVLEYLAGKYNLYILSNGFQELQCHKMRSAGIDRFFKKIVLSDDIGILKPWPEIFHFALSATQSEVRDSLMIGDSWENDVIGAKGVGMHQVFYNVTGKEELPFQPTYHISNLKELMQIL
;
A
#
# COMPACT_ATOMS: atom_id res chain seq x y z
N GLY A 1 -4.32 -6.99 22.14
CA GLY A 1 -4.79 -7.27 20.81
C GLY A 1 -4.07 -6.55 19.73
N ASP A 2 -2.90 -6.88 19.60
CA ASP A 2 -2.04 -6.13 18.79
C ASP A 2 -1.85 -6.69 17.43
N ALA A 3 -2.56 -7.74 17.11
CA ALA A 3 -2.38 -8.45 15.87
C ALA A 3 -3.24 -7.90 14.74
N ALA A 4 -3.90 -6.79 14.96
CA ALA A 4 -4.92 -6.34 14.01
C ALA A 4 -4.53 -5.10 13.21
N LEU A 5 -3.23 -4.79 13.13
CA LEU A 5 -2.81 -3.69 12.28
C LEU A 5 -3.09 -4.04 10.83
N ALA A 6 -4.04 -3.34 10.21
CA ALA A 6 -4.35 -3.50 8.80
C ALA A 6 -3.40 -2.64 7.98
N GLU A 7 -2.71 -3.23 7.02
CA GLU A 7 -1.79 -2.52 6.15
C GLU A 7 -2.34 -2.45 4.74
N ALA A 8 -2.52 -1.23 4.25
CA ALA A 8 -2.91 -0.99 2.88
C ALA A 8 -1.69 -0.60 2.06
N PHE A 9 -1.47 -1.31 0.97
CA PHE A 9 -0.40 -1.01 0.03
C PHE A 9 -0.95 -0.30 -1.19
N SER A 10 -0.20 0.64 -1.73
CA SER A 10 -0.47 1.13 -3.06
C SER A 10 -0.06 0.07 -4.09
N ASP A 11 -0.52 0.22 -5.32
CA ASP A 11 -0.32 -0.75 -6.39
C ASP A 11 1.08 -0.74 -7.02
N ASP A 12 2.04 -0.05 -6.40
CA ASP A 12 3.35 0.17 -7.01
C ASP A 12 4.42 -0.82 -6.55
N PHE A 13 4.06 -2.11 -6.45
CA PHE A 13 5.02 -3.19 -6.22
C PHE A 13 5.81 -3.55 -7.47
N PHE A 14 5.37 -3.05 -8.62
CA PHE A 14 5.90 -3.48 -9.89
C PHE A 14 6.72 -2.39 -10.56
N SER A 15 7.94 -2.72 -10.97
CA SER A 15 8.63 -1.91 -11.94
C SER A 15 8.09 -2.28 -13.32
N VAL A 16 7.70 -1.29 -14.13
CA VAL A 16 7.20 -1.53 -15.47
C VAL A 16 8.37 -1.45 -16.45
N ILE A 17 8.63 -2.58 -17.13
CA ILE A 17 9.45 -2.59 -18.33
C ILE A 17 8.49 -2.81 -19.51
N PRO A 18 8.85 -2.35 -20.75
CA PRO A 18 7.92 -2.37 -21.88
C PRO A 18 7.21 -3.69 -22.16
N THR A 19 7.77 -4.82 -21.77
CA THR A 19 7.21 -6.15 -22.06
C THR A 19 6.87 -6.99 -20.82
N LYS A 20 7.24 -6.53 -19.59
CA LYS A 20 7.04 -7.33 -18.37
C LYS A 20 6.89 -6.43 -17.16
N SER A 21 6.04 -6.86 -16.21
CA SER A 21 6.00 -6.30 -14.86
C SER A 21 6.93 -7.13 -13.97
N ARG A 22 7.77 -6.46 -13.20
CA ARG A 22 8.64 -7.11 -12.20
C ARG A 22 8.31 -6.58 -10.82
N LEU A 23 8.45 -7.45 -9.82
CA LEU A 23 8.35 -7.00 -8.44
C LEU A 23 9.51 -6.06 -8.12
N MET A 24 9.22 -5.06 -7.28
CA MET A 24 10.26 -4.23 -6.68
C MET A 24 11.18 -5.11 -5.84
N PRO A 25 12.47 -4.74 -5.70
CA PRO A 25 13.41 -5.53 -4.93
C PRO A 25 12.88 -5.85 -3.54
N HIS A 26 13.00 -7.11 -3.12
CA HIS A 26 12.58 -7.63 -1.82
C HIS A 26 11.07 -7.68 -1.58
N ALA A 27 10.23 -7.35 -2.58
CA ALA A 27 8.78 -7.31 -2.37
C ALA A 27 8.22 -8.65 -1.89
N TYR A 28 8.61 -9.76 -2.50
CA TYR A 28 8.08 -11.07 -2.13
C TYR A 28 8.41 -11.43 -0.67
N GLU A 29 9.67 -11.31 -0.28
CA GLU A 29 10.10 -11.68 1.09
C GLU A 29 9.46 -10.79 2.15
N VAL A 30 9.30 -9.49 1.83
CA VAL A 30 8.65 -8.54 2.74
C VAL A 30 7.17 -8.86 2.90
N LEU A 31 6.47 -9.16 1.80
CA LEU A 31 5.06 -9.53 1.85
C LEU A 31 4.85 -10.82 2.64
N GLU A 32 5.71 -11.81 2.44
CA GLU A 32 5.63 -13.06 3.20
C GLU A 32 5.82 -12.82 4.70
N TYR A 33 6.78 -11.99 5.07
CA TYR A 33 7.02 -11.61 6.46
C TYR A 33 5.83 -10.87 7.07
N LEU A 34 5.31 -9.86 6.37
CA LEU A 34 4.22 -9.04 6.88
C LEU A 34 2.90 -9.81 6.95
N ALA A 35 2.62 -10.68 5.98
CA ALA A 35 1.40 -11.48 5.96
C ALA A 35 1.29 -12.42 7.16
N GLY A 36 2.43 -12.81 7.75
CA GLY A 36 2.47 -13.61 8.96
C GLY A 36 2.13 -12.82 10.24
N LYS A 37 2.14 -11.49 10.17
CA LYS A 37 1.93 -10.61 11.33
C LYS A 37 0.71 -9.72 11.19
N TYR A 38 0.34 -9.33 9.98
CA TYR A 38 -0.69 -8.33 9.72
C TYR A 38 -1.65 -8.80 8.65
N ASN A 39 -2.81 -8.15 8.60
CA ASN A 39 -3.74 -8.28 7.48
C ASN A 39 -3.34 -7.30 6.40
N LEU A 40 -3.04 -7.79 5.21
CA LEU A 40 -2.60 -6.98 4.08
C LEU A 40 -3.72 -6.76 3.09
N TYR A 41 -3.81 -5.54 2.58
CA TYR A 41 -4.81 -5.12 1.59
C TYR A 41 -4.14 -4.27 0.53
N ILE A 42 -4.69 -4.28 -0.66
CA ILE A 42 -4.28 -3.35 -1.73
C ILE A 42 -5.31 -2.23 -1.81
N LEU A 43 -4.84 -1.00 -1.89
CA LEU A 43 -5.64 0.19 -2.21
C LEU A 43 -5.05 0.84 -3.46
N SER A 44 -5.78 0.80 -4.57
CA SER A 44 -5.24 1.14 -5.87
C SER A 44 -6.15 2.08 -6.66
N ASN A 45 -5.53 2.98 -7.42
CA ASN A 45 -6.19 3.79 -8.44
C ASN A 45 -6.24 3.06 -9.80
N GLY A 46 -5.74 1.83 -9.87
CA GLY A 46 -5.69 1.05 -11.10
C GLY A 46 -6.98 0.31 -11.43
N PHE A 47 -6.99 -0.34 -12.57
CA PHE A 47 -8.11 -1.15 -13.03
C PHE A 47 -8.02 -2.57 -12.47
N GLN A 48 -9.17 -3.13 -12.09
CA GLN A 48 -9.25 -4.42 -11.43
C GLN A 48 -8.57 -5.55 -12.20
N GLU A 49 -8.90 -5.69 -13.47
CA GLU A 49 -8.36 -6.78 -14.28
C GLU A 49 -6.84 -6.76 -14.37
N LEU A 50 -6.28 -5.57 -14.60
CA LEU A 50 -4.85 -5.39 -14.73
C LEU A 50 -4.12 -5.68 -13.42
N GLN A 51 -4.62 -5.16 -12.31
CA GLN A 51 -3.99 -5.36 -11.01
C GLN A 51 -4.06 -6.82 -10.57
N CYS A 52 -5.22 -7.45 -10.70
CA CYS A 52 -5.37 -8.87 -10.35
C CYS A 52 -4.47 -9.76 -11.21
N HIS A 53 -4.38 -9.47 -12.50
CA HIS A 53 -3.52 -10.24 -13.40
C HIS A 53 -2.05 -10.11 -13.01
N LYS A 54 -1.58 -8.92 -12.76
CA LYS A 54 -0.20 -8.67 -12.33
C LYS A 54 0.14 -9.42 -11.05
N MET A 55 -0.74 -9.34 -10.08
CA MET A 55 -0.53 -9.97 -8.78
C MET A 55 -0.50 -11.49 -8.87
N ARG A 56 -1.40 -12.09 -9.65
CA ARG A 56 -1.39 -13.53 -9.88
C ARG A 56 -0.14 -13.98 -10.61
N SER A 57 0.25 -13.25 -11.66
CA SER A 57 1.45 -13.57 -12.43
C SER A 57 2.72 -13.51 -11.59
N ALA A 58 2.76 -12.61 -10.61
CA ALA A 58 3.89 -12.47 -9.70
C ALA A 58 3.80 -13.42 -8.49
N GLY A 59 2.69 -14.11 -8.30
CA GLY A 59 2.51 -15.04 -7.19
C GLY A 59 2.33 -14.36 -5.83
N ILE A 60 1.90 -13.09 -5.80
CA ILE A 60 1.75 -12.33 -4.55
C ILE A 60 0.30 -12.11 -4.14
N ASP A 61 -0.67 -12.48 -4.97
CA ASP A 61 -2.09 -12.30 -4.67
C ASP A 61 -2.52 -12.97 -3.37
N ARG A 62 -1.91 -14.10 -3.04
CA ARG A 62 -2.21 -14.88 -1.82
C ARG A 62 -1.91 -14.14 -0.52
N PHE A 63 -1.07 -13.10 -0.56
CA PHE A 63 -0.72 -12.34 0.64
C PHE A 63 -1.77 -11.32 1.03
N PHE A 64 -2.65 -10.95 0.12
CA PHE A 64 -3.63 -9.89 0.33
C PHE A 64 -5.02 -10.48 0.55
N LYS A 65 -5.68 -10.00 1.60
CA LYS A 65 -7.04 -10.45 1.93
C LYS A 65 -8.10 -9.79 1.07
N LYS A 66 -7.83 -8.58 0.58
CA LYS A 66 -8.77 -7.84 -0.26
C LYS A 66 -8.04 -6.80 -1.09
N ILE A 67 -8.59 -6.52 -2.26
CA ILE A 67 -8.15 -5.45 -3.14
C ILE A 67 -9.29 -4.43 -3.20
N VAL A 68 -8.99 -3.19 -2.83
CA VAL A 68 -9.92 -2.06 -2.90
C VAL A 68 -9.46 -1.15 -4.03
N LEU A 69 -10.36 -0.88 -4.95
CA LEU A 69 -10.04 -0.13 -6.17
C LEU A 69 -10.85 1.15 -6.26
N SER A 70 -10.28 2.17 -6.88
CA SER A 70 -10.99 3.41 -7.17
C SER A 70 -12.28 3.16 -7.96
N ASP A 71 -12.29 2.15 -8.83
CA ASP A 71 -13.47 1.79 -9.61
C ASP A 71 -14.64 1.33 -8.73
N ASP A 72 -14.37 0.83 -7.53
CA ASP A 72 -15.42 0.35 -6.62
C ASP A 72 -16.40 1.47 -6.22
N ILE A 73 -15.91 2.71 -6.13
CA ILE A 73 -16.74 3.85 -5.74
C ILE A 73 -16.60 5.07 -6.66
N GLY A 74 -15.78 4.97 -7.70
CA GLY A 74 -15.57 6.07 -8.63
C GLY A 74 -14.76 7.24 -8.06
N ILE A 75 -14.00 7.03 -7.00
CA ILE A 75 -13.20 8.07 -6.34
C ILE A 75 -11.75 7.59 -6.21
N LEU A 76 -10.82 8.44 -6.61
CA LEU A 76 -9.38 8.15 -6.61
C LEU A 76 -8.71 8.60 -5.31
N LYS A 77 -7.58 7.97 -4.96
CA LYS A 77 -6.66 8.58 -4.00
C LYS A 77 -6.17 9.91 -4.61
N PRO A 78 -5.94 10.95 -3.86
CA PRO A 78 -5.87 11.03 -2.39
C PRO A 78 -7.17 11.45 -1.70
N TRP A 79 -8.29 11.40 -2.37
CA TRP A 79 -9.56 11.85 -1.79
C TRP A 79 -9.92 11.02 -0.56
N PRO A 80 -10.41 11.64 0.53
CA PRO A 80 -10.69 10.94 1.79
C PRO A 80 -11.67 9.79 1.64
N GLU A 81 -12.63 9.92 0.75
CA GLU A 81 -13.71 8.94 0.59
C GLU A 81 -13.21 7.54 0.25
N ILE A 82 -12.14 7.42 -0.56
CA ILE A 82 -11.62 6.09 -0.88
C ILE A 82 -10.93 5.45 0.32
N PHE A 83 -10.27 6.24 1.16
CA PHE A 83 -9.66 5.73 2.39
C PHE A 83 -10.71 5.27 3.39
N HIS A 84 -11.79 6.04 3.57
CA HIS A 84 -12.91 5.64 4.43
C HIS A 84 -13.60 4.39 3.90
N PHE A 85 -13.80 4.32 2.59
CA PHE A 85 -14.35 3.12 1.96
C PHE A 85 -13.47 1.91 2.22
N ALA A 86 -12.16 2.04 2.06
CA ALA A 86 -11.22 0.94 2.29
C ALA A 86 -11.25 0.46 3.74
N LEU A 87 -11.27 1.39 4.69
CA LEU A 87 -11.37 1.04 6.10
C LEU A 87 -12.66 0.28 6.41
N SER A 88 -13.78 0.75 5.87
CA SER A 88 -15.07 0.09 6.05
C SER A 88 -15.10 -1.29 5.39
N ALA A 89 -14.62 -1.39 4.15
CA ALA A 89 -14.63 -2.64 3.39
C ALA A 89 -13.73 -3.72 4.01
N THR A 90 -12.71 -3.33 4.73
CA THR A 90 -11.78 -4.25 5.41
C THR A 90 -12.08 -4.39 6.90
N GLN A 91 -13.11 -3.71 7.41
CA GLN A 91 -13.47 -3.70 8.83
C GLN A 91 -12.29 -3.28 9.71
N SER A 92 -11.56 -2.27 9.26
CA SER A 92 -10.35 -1.77 9.91
C SER A 92 -10.60 -0.42 10.58
N GLU A 93 -9.89 -0.18 11.67
CA GLU A 93 -9.89 1.12 12.34
C GLU A 93 -8.72 1.97 11.85
N VAL A 94 -8.94 3.27 11.71
CA VAL A 94 -7.90 4.18 11.21
C VAL A 94 -6.64 4.16 12.09
N ARG A 95 -6.81 4.09 13.39
CA ARG A 95 -5.69 4.08 14.35
C ARG A 95 -4.83 2.83 14.28
N ASP A 96 -5.40 1.74 13.76
CA ASP A 96 -4.73 0.43 13.65
C ASP A 96 -4.31 0.15 12.22
N SER A 97 -4.31 1.16 11.37
CA SER A 97 -4.05 1.01 9.95
C SER A 97 -2.84 1.84 9.52
N LEU A 98 -2.12 1.32 8.54
CA LEU A 98 -0.91 1.94 8.02
C LEU A 98 -0.96 1.88 6.49
N MET A 99 -0.79 3.03 5.84
CA MET A 99 -0.68 3.11 4.39
C MET A 99 0.78 3.07 3.98
N ILE A 100 1.12 2.15 3.09
CA ILE A 100 2.48 2.04 2.54
C ILE A 100 2.40 2.34 1.05
N GLY A 101 3.12 3.36 0.60
CA GLY A 101 3.08 3.73 -0.80
C GLY A 101 4.23 4.64 -1.23
N ASP A 102 4.41 4.74 -2.54
CA ASP A 102 5.48 5.52 -3.14
C ASP A 102 5.01 6.86 -3.72
N SER A 103 3.71 7.10 -3.76
CA SER A 103 3.16 8.38 -4.20
C SER A 103 2.96 9.29 -2.99
N TRP A 104 3.75 10.37 -2.94
CA TRP A 104 3.62 11.35 -1.87
C TRP A 104 2.20 11.93 -1.82
N GLU A 105 1.68 12.35 -2.99
CA GLU A 105 0.37 12.98 -3.07
C GLU A 105 -0.78 12.00 -2.83
N ASN A 106 -0.75 10.86 -3.47
CA ASN A 106 -1.86 9.91 -3.42
C ASN A 106 -1.89 9.09 -2.13
N ASP A 107 -0.73 8.58 -1.73
CA ASP A 107 -0.64 7.63 -0.63
C ASP A 107 -0.37 8.32 0.71
N VAL A 108 0.67 9.15 0.77
CA VAL A 108 1.09 9.76 2.04
C VAL A 108 0.14 10.88 2.45
N ILE A 109 -0.10 11.84 1.57
CA ILE A 109 -1.02 12.94 1.86
C ILE A 109 -2.43 12.41 2.06
N GLY A 110 -2.86 11.46 1.22
CA GLY A 110 -4.19 10.87 1.33
C GLY A 110 -4.42 10.20 2.68
N ALA A 111 -3.50 9.35 3.10
CA ALA A 111 -3.60 8.66 4.39
C ALA A 111 -3.55 9.64 5.56
N LYS A 112 -2.64 10.62 5.50
CA LYS A 112 -2.56 11.64 6.54
C LYS A 112 -3.86 12.41 6.67
N GLY A 113 -4.52 12.70 5.55
CA GLY A 113 -5.78 13.45 5.53
C GLY A 113 -6.90 12.78 6.30
N VAL A 114 -6.87 11.47 6.47
CA VAL A 114 -7.86 10.73 7.26
C VAL A 114 -7.33 10.29 8.63
N GLY A 115 -6.13 10.72 9.00
CA GLY A 115 -5.53 10.36 10.29
C GLY A 115 -4.88 8.98 10.33
N MET A 116 -4.64 8.38 9.18
CA MET A 116 -3.97 7.08 9.07
C MET A 116 -2.45 7.27 9.08
N HIS A 117 -1.72 6.38 9.73
CA HIS A 117 -0.25 6.36 9.69
C HIS A 117 0.23 6.07 8.27
N GLN A 118 1.46 6.53 7.95
CA GLN A 118 2.02 6.40 6.62
C GLN A 118 3.45 5.89 6.64
N VAL A 119 3.78 5.04 5.68
CA VAL A 119 5.15 4.74 5.29
C VAL A 119 5.34 5.29 3.87
N PHE A 120 6.27 6.22 3.73
CA PHE A 120 6.65 6.72 2.42
C PHE A 120 7.79 5.88 1.86
N TYR A 121 7.49 5.12 0.78
CA TYR A 121 8.51 4.36 0.04
C TYR A 121 9.09 5.28 -1.03
N ASN A 122 10.25 5.87 -0.71
CA ASN A 122 10.84 6.94 -1.50
C ASN A 122 11.77 6.39 -2.58
N VAL A 123 11.20 5.92 -3.68
CA VAL A 123 11.96 5.33 -4.81
C VAL A 123 12.63 6.40 -5.69
N THR A 124 12.11 7.62 -5.68
CA THR A 124 12.61 8.69 -6.55
C THR A 124 13.67 9.56 -5.88
N GLY A 125 13.96 9.33 -4.59
CA GLY A 125 14.95 10.12 -3.87
C GLY A 125 14.49 11.54 -3.56
N LYS A 126 13.20 11.75 -3.30
CA LYS A 126 12.66 13.05 -2.92
C LYS A 126 13.29 13.51 -1.61
N GLU A 127 14.03 14.60 -1.63
CA GLU A 127 14.78 15.08 -0.47
C GLU A 127 13.96 16.01 0.44
N GLU A 128 13.15 16.86 -0.16
CA GLU A 128 12.33 17.82 0.58
C GLU A 128 10.91 17.28 0.75
N LEU A 129 10.51 17.06 2.00
CA LEU A 129 9.17 16.60 2.35
C LEU A 129 8.46 17.71 3.13
N PRO A 130 7.21 18.08 2.75
CA PRO A 130 6.44 19.10 3.46
C PRO A 130 6.18 18.78 4.93
N PHE A 131 6.18 17.50 5.28
CA PHE A 131 6.09 17.05 6.67
C PHE A 131 6.78 15.69 6.78
N GLN A 132 7.01 15.22 8.01
CA GLN A 132 7.59 13.90 8.24
C GLN A 132 6.48 12.85 8.28
N PRO A 133 6.50 11.83 7.39
CA PRO A 133 5.58 10.70 7.49
C PRO A 133 5.89 9.88 8.75
N THR A 134 5.02 8.94 9.10
CA THR A 134 5.28 8.06 10.26
C THR A 134 6.60 7.31 10.08
N TYR A 135 6.83 6.77 8.88
CA TYR A 135 8.10 6.16 8.50
C TYR A 135 8.46 6.57 7.08
N HIS A 136 9.77 6.62 6.82
CA HIS A 136 10.31 6.95 5.52
C HIS A 136 11.35 5.89 5.17
N ILE A 137 11.13 5.15 4.09
CA ILE A 137 12.03 4.09 3.66
C ILE A 137 12.45 4.29 2.21
N SER A 138 13.61 3.78 1.85
CA SER A 138 14.10 3.77 0.47
C SER A 138 14.20 2.35 -0.10
N ASN A 139 14.03 1.34 0.74
CA ASN A 139 14.06 -0.07 0.37
C ASN A 139 12.95 -0.80 1.12
N LEU A 140 12.19 -1.65 0.44
CA LEU A 140 11.08 -2.38 1.05
C LEU A 140 11.54 -3.25 2.23
N LYS A 141 12.76 -3.75 2.19
CA LYS A 141 13.29 -4.59 3.27
C LYS A 141 13.34 -3.89 4.61
N GLU A 142 13.41 -2.55 4.61
CA GLU A 142 13.37 -1.78 5.86
C GLU A 142 12.06 -1.98 6.63
N LEU A 143 10.97 -2.36 5.95
CA LEU A 143 9.70 -2.68 6.61
C LEU A 143 9.85 -3.81 7.63
N MET A 144 10.74 -4.76 7.37
CA MET A 144 10.98 -5.88 8.28
C MET A 144 11.70 -5.46 9.57
N GLN A 145 12.27 -4.25 9.59
CA GLN A 145 12.96 -3.70 10.77
C GLN A 145 12.03 -2.83 11.62
N ILE A 146 11.02 -2.21 10.99
CA ILE A 146 10.13 -1.26 11.68
C ILE A 146 8.76 -1.85 12.00
N LEU A 147 8.38 -2.96 11.39
CA LEU A 147 7.12 -3.65 11.59
C LEU A 147 7.36 -5.09 12.03
#